data_fcbcc99f071d9e6caf4555ba94fe29c8
#
_entry.id   fcbcc99f071d9e6caf4555ba94fe29c8
#
_cell.length_a   1.000
_cell.length_b   1.000
_cell.length_c   1.000
_cell.angle_alpha   90.00
_cell.angle_beta   90.00
_cell.angle_gamma   90.00
#
_symmetry.space_group_name_H-M   'P 1'
#
loop_
_entity.id
_entity.type
_entity.pdbx_description
1 polymer ?
#
loop_
_entity_poly.entity_id
_entity_poly.type
_entity_poly.pdbx_seq_one_letter_code
_entity_poly.pdbx_strand_id
1 'polypeptide(L)'
;MQTVYWILIFLGTFFFMEFMAWFTHKYIMHGFLWSLHKDHHHKDHSSWWERNDLFFVFYALVSIGCFLLWRYEDVWFTLPIGLGILAYGMAYFTVHDIFIHQRFKLFRNANNWYARGIRRAHKMHHKHLGKDHGENFGMLIVPFKYFKK
;
A
#
# COMPACT_ATOMS: atom_id res chain seq x y z
N MET A 1 -15.65 27.22 -3.73
CA MET A 1 -14.39 27.16 -2.98
C MET A 1 -14.26 25.86 -2.18
N GLN A 2 -15.27 25.42 -1.42
CA GLN A 2 -15.21 24.21 -0.60
C GLN A 2 -14.89 22.94 -1.40
N THR A 3 -15.49 22.74 -2.58
CA THR A 3 -15.21 21.59 -3.47
C THR A 3 -13.74 21.49 -3.87
N VAL A 4 -13.10 22.64 -4.13
CA VAL A 4 -11.68 22.68 -4.50
C VAL A 4 -10.80 22.20 -3.34
N TYR A 5 -11.09 22.64 -2.10
CA TYR A 5 -10.36 22.16 -0.91
C TYR A 5 -10.56 20.64 -0.72
N TRP A 6 -11.75 20.11 -0.93
CA TRP A 6 -12.00 18.68 -0.84
C TRP A 6 -11.15 17.89 -1.83
N ILE A 7 -11.10 18.32 -3.09
CA ILE A 7 -10.28 17.67 -4.12
C ILE A 7 -8.79 17.73 -3.75
N LEU A 8 -8.31 18.89 -3.30
CA LEU A 8 -6.91 19.07 -2.93
C LEU A 8 -6.54 18.19 -1.72
N ILE A 9 -7.39 18.13 -0.69
CA ILE A 9 -7.16 17.29 0.49
C ILE A 9 -7.19 15.80 0.09
N PHE A 10 -8.16 15.38 -0.71
CA PHE A 10 -8.26 14.00 -1.20
C PHE A 10 -6.99 13.58 -1.97
N LEU A 11 -6.59 14.37 -2.97
CA LEU A 11 -5.39 14.07 -3.76
C LEU A 11 -4.12 14.15 -2.92
N GLY A 12 -3.99 15.18 -2.08
CA GLY A 12 -2.86 15.33 -1.17
C GLY A 12 -2.74 14.12 -0.23
N THR A 13 -3.86 13.66 0.33
CA THR A 13 -3.89 12.45 1.18
C THR A 13 -3.53 11.20 0.39
N PHE A 14 -4.09 11.02 -0.81
CA PHE A 14 -3.76 9.86 -1.66
C PHE A 14 -2.26 9.75 -1.92
N PHE A 15 -1.60 10.85 -2.34
CA PHE A 15 -0.16 10.85 -2.59
C PHE A 15 0.68 10.76 -1.30
N PHE A 16 0.20 11.35 -0.21
CA PHE A 16 0.84 11.20 1.09
C PHE A 16 0.82 9.74 1.57
N MET A 17 -0.23 8.99 1.26
CA MET A 17 -0.29 7.57 1.59
C MET A 17 0.77 6.72 0.86
N GLU A 18 1.25 7.11 -0.33
CA GLU A 18 2.40 6.43 -0.96
C GLU A 18 3.67 6.62 -0.11
N PHE A 19 3.90 7.83 0.41
CA PHE A 19 4.99 8.07 1.37
C PHE A 19 4.79 7.25 2.66
N MET A 20 3.58 7.21 3.20
CA MET A 20 3.28 6.42 4.40
C MET A 20 3.45 4.91 4.17
N ALA A 21 3.09 4.39 3.01
CA ALA A 21 3.33 3.01 2.64
C ALA A 21 4.83 2.71 2.58
N TRP A 22 5.62 3.55 1.91
CA TRP A 22 7.07 3.44 1.89
C TRP A 22 7.68 3.50 3.29
N PHE A 23 7.28 4.47 4.12
CA PHE A 23 7.78 4.66 5.48
C PHE A 23 7.45 3.47 6.37
N THR A 24 6.18 3.06 6.38
CA THR A 24 5.70 1.92 7.16
C THR A 24 6.42 0.64 6.75
N HIS A 25 6.55 0.41 5.45
CA HIS A 25 7.20 -0.77 4.91
C HIS A 25 8.67 -0.84 5.33
N LYS A 26 9.41 0.25 5.13
CA LYS A 26 10.86 0.29 5.40
C LYS A 26 11.20 0.27 6.88
N TYR A 27 10.53 1.09 7.70
CA TYR A 27 10.96 1.33 9.08
C TYR A 27 10.15 0.58 10.12
N ILE A 28 8.91 0.23 9.83
CA ILE A 28 8.02 -0.48 10.75
C ILE A 28 7.98 -1.96 10.41
N MET A 29 7.61 -2.32 9.18
CA MET A 29 7.50 -3.71 8.73
C MET A 29 8.86 -4.40 8.67
N HIS A 30 9.85 -3.80 8.03
CA HIS A 30 11.25 -4.24 8.07
C HIS A 30 12.01 -3.77 9.32
N GLY A 31 11.32 -3.11 10.26
CA GLY A 31 11.82 -2.67 11.55
C GLY A 31 11.41 -3.57 12.70
N PHE A 32 10.78 -2.96 13.70
CA PHE A 32 10.40 -3.65 14.94
C PHE A 32 9.17 -4.56 14.81
N LEU A 33 8.34 -4.41 13.77
CA LEU A 33 7.21 -5.30 13.47
C LEU A 33 7.51 -6.33 12.37
N TRP A 34 8.79 -6.67 12.16
CA TRP A 34 9.18 -7.72 11.21
C TRP A 34 8.44 -9.04 11.42
N SER A 35 8.13 -9.39 12.68
CA SER A 35 7.37 -10.61 12.99
C SER A 35 5.98 -10.68 12.35
N LEU A 36 5.38 -9.51 12.04
CA LEU A 36 4.10 -9.42 11.34
C LEU A 36 4.27 -9.40 9.80
N HIS A 37 5.46 -9.04 9.31
CA HIS A 37 5.73 -8.92 7.88
C HIS A 37 6.47 -10.14 7.29
N LYS A 38 7.10 -10.93 8.16
CA LYS A 38 7.92 -12.07 7.78
C LYS A 38 7.16 -13.10 6.93
N ASP A 39 5.91 -13.39 7.26
CA ASP A 39 5.09 -14.39 6.55
C ASP A 39 4.75 -13.96 5.11
N HIS A 40 4.81 -12.66 4.83
CA HIS A 40 4.70 -12.11 3.50
C HIS A 40 5.92 -12.40 2.62
N HIS A 41 7.13 -12.43 3.21
CA HIS A 41 8.38 -12.78 2.53
C HIS A 41 8.59 -14.31 2.46
N HIS A 42 8.16 -15.02 3.48
CA HIS A 42 8.25 -16.47 3.58
C HIS A 42 6.86 -17.07 3.73
N LYS A 43 6.30 -17.52 2.62
CA LYS A 43 5.00 -18.18 2.63
C LYS A 43 5.14 -19.63 3.14
N ASP A 44 5.25 -19.75 4.45
CA ASP A 44 5.38 -21.03 5.16
C ASP A 44 4.04 -21.57 5.73
N HIS A 45 2.93 -20.96 5.33
CA HIS A 45 1.57 -21.32 5.76
C HIS A 45 0.62 -21.52 4.58
N SER A 46 -0.42 -22.29 4.80
CA SER A 46 -1.50 -22.55 3.83
C SER A 46 -2.64 -21.53 3.90
N SER A 47 -2.63 -20.64 4.90
CA SER A 47 -3.68 -19.65 5.10
C SER A 47 -3.70 -18.62 3.95
N TRP A 48 -4.90 -18.22 3.56
CA TRP A 48 -5.11 -17.07 2.70
C TRP A 48 -4.78 -15.75 3.42
N TRP A 49 -5.00 -15.67 4.74
CA TRP A 49 -4.69 -14.54 5.59
C TRP A 49 -3.21 -14.58 6.01
N GLU A 50 -2.53 -13.45 5.84
CA GLU A 50 -1.18 -13.19 6.31
C GLU A 50 -1.21 -12.23 7.50
N ARG A 51 -0.26 -12.34 8.43
CA ARG A 51 -0.14 -11.35 9.52
C ARG A 51 0.13 -9.96 8.98
N ASN A 52 0.78 -9.89 7.83
CA ASN A 52 0.99 -8.66 7.07
C ASN A 52 -0.30 -7.90 6.77
N ASP A 53 -1.45 -8.58 6.66
CA ASP A 53 -2.74 -7.94 6.40
C ASP A 53 -3.20 -7.02 7.55
N LEU A 54 -2.62 -7.17 8.74
CA LEU A 54 -2.88 -6.26 9.88
C LEU A 54 -2.49 -4.81 9.58
N PHE A 55 -1.50 -4.56 8.74
CA PHE A 55 -1.14 -3.20 8.33
C PHE A 55 -2.24 -2.58 7.44
N PHE A 56 -2.85 -3.38 6.58
CA PHE A 56 -4.00 -2.95 5.79
C PHE A 56 -5.20 -2.65 6.69
N VAL A 57 -5.48 -3.52 7.66
CA VAL A 57 -6.56 -3.31 8.65
C VAL A 57 -6.32 -2.04 9.46
N PHE A 58 -5.09 -1.76 9.88
CA PHE A 58 -4.76 -0.54 10.60
C PHE A 58 -5.15 0.72 9.81
N TYR A 59 -4.75 0.83 8.55
CA TYR A 59 -5.09 2.00 7.72
C TYR A 59 -6.58 2.06 7.38
N ALA A 60 -7.25 0.90 7.23
CA ALA A 60 -8.70 0.87 7.07
C ALA A 60 -9.42 1.43 8.31
N LEU A 61 -8.96 1.09 9.51
CA LEU A 61 -9.51 1.65 10.76
C LEU A 61 -9.27 3.17 10.88
N VAL A 62 -8.10 3.67 10.45
CA VAL A 62 -7.84 5.12 10.38
C VAL A 62 -8.82 5.81 9.43
N SER A 63 -9.06 5.23 8.25
CA SER A 63 -10.05 5.75 7.29
C SER A 63 -11.45 5.76 7.87
N ILE A 64 -11.87 4.68 8.54
CA ILE A 64 -13.17 4.60 9.24
C ILE A 64 -13.26 5.68 10.32
N GLY A 65 -12.21 5.87 11.12
CA GLY A 65 -12.15 6.94 12.12
C GLY A 65 -12.37 8.32 11.52
N CYS A 66 -11.79 8.61 10.35
CA CYS A 66 -12.02 9.85 9.63
C CYS A 66 -13.50 10.01 9.22
N PHE A 67 -14.17 8.94 8.77
CA PHE A 67 -15.60 8.97 8.44
C PHE A 67 -16.48 9.18 9.66
N LEU A 68 -16.12 8.59 10.80
CA LEU A 68 -16.86 8.79 12.06
C LEU A 68 -16.72 10.23 12.56
N LEU A 69 -15.53 10.82 12.52
CA LEU A 69 -15.30 12.23 12.87
C LEU A 69 -16.09 13.18 11.97
N TRP A 70 -16.12 12.90 10.67
CA TRP A 70 -16.95 13.65 9.75
C TRP A 70 -18.45 13.52 10.08
N ARG A 71 -18.92 12.31 10.38
CA ARG A 71 -20.35 12.02 10.53
C ARG A 71 -20.93 12.51 11.87
N TYR A 72 -20.15 12.44 12.95
CA TYR A 72 -20.64 12.66 14.30
C TYR A 72 -20.12 13.96 14.94
N GLU A 73 -18.94 14.42 14.51
CA GLU A 73 -18.31 15.62 15.07
C GLU A 73 -18.25 16.79 14.07
N ASP A 74 -18.89 16.64 12.90
CA ASP A 74 -18.95 17.64 11.83
C ASP A 74 -17.58 18.19 11.37
N VAL A 75 -16.52 17.39 11.53
CA VAL A 75 -15.16 17.76 11.10
C VAL A 75 -15.03 17.54 9.60
N TRP A 76 -15.42 18.55 8.82
CA TRP A 76 -15.65 18.47 7.37
C TRP A 76 -14.45 17.96 6.54
N PHE A 77 -13.22 18.29 6.93
CA PHE A 77 -12.01 17.90 6.19
C PHE A 77 -11.61 16.43 6.38
N THR A 78 -12.15 15.74 7.37
CA THR A 78 -11.84 14.33 7.60
C THR A 78 -12.49 13.41 6.57
N LEU A 79 -13.59 13.82 5.92
CA LEU A 79 -14.19 13.05 4.85
C LEU A 79 -13.23 12.89 3.65
N PRO A 80 -12.69 13.97 3.03
CA PRO A 80 -11.73 13.80 1.93
C PRO A 80 -10.42 13.11 2.37
N ILE A 81 -9.99 13.23 3.63
CA ILE A 81 -8.86 12.46 4.16
C ILE A 81 -9.21 10.97 4.18
N GLY A 82 -10.32 10.57 4.78
CA GLY A 82 -10.77 9.18 4.83
C GLY A 82 -10.92 8.57 3.43
N LEU A 83 -11.49 9.31 2.48
CA LEU A 83 -11.61 8.89 1.08
C LEU A 83 -10.24 8.73 0.41
N GLY A 84 -9.28 9.60 0.68
CA GLY A 84 -7.91 9.52 0.15
C GLY A 84 -7.19 8.26 0.66
N ILE A 85 -7.30 7.95 1.96
CA ILE A 85 -6.76 6.72 2.56
C ILE A 85 -7.42 5.49 1.94
N LEU A 86 -8.75 5.47 1.84
CA LEU A 86 -9.50 4.37 1.25
C LEU A 86 -9.10 4.12 -0.20
N ALA A 87 -9.07 5.18 -1.02
CA ALA A 87 -8.71 5.08 -2.43
C ALA A 87 -7.27 4.56 -2.62
N TYR A 88 -6.32 5.03 -1.79
CA TYR A 88 -4.96 4.50 -1.80
C TYR A 88 -4.93 3.03 -1.38
N GLY A 89 -5.65 2.64 -0.32
CA GLY A 89 -5.74 1.26 0.12
C GLY A 89 -6.28 0.33 -0.97
N MET A 90 -7.30 0.76 -1.70
CA MET A 90 -7.84 0.00 -2.85
C MET A 90 -6.81 -0.11 -3.99
N ALA A 91 -6.08 0.96 -4.31
CA ALA A 91 -5.03 0.94 -5.31
C ALA A 91 -3.87 0.03 -4.88
N TYR A 92 -3.44 0.13 -3.62
CA TYR A 92 -2.42 -0.74 -3.04
C TYR A 92 -2.84 -2.21 -3.12
N PHE A 93 -4.03 -2.56 -2.65
CA PHE A 93 -4.55 -3.94 -2.70
C PHE A 93 -4.62 -4.48 -4.13
N THR A 94 -5.08 -3.66 -5.08
CA THR A 94 -5.16 -4.05 -6.49
C THR A 94 -3.77 -4.33 -7.08
N VAL A 95 -2.79 -3.47 -6.81
CA VAL A 95 -1.44 -3.63 -7.34
C VAL A 95 -0.67 -4.71 -6.60
N HIS A 96 -0.67 -4.69 -5.28
CA HIS A 96 0.13 -5.58 -4.44
C HIS A 96 -0.45 -7.00 -4.40
N ASP A 97 -1.70 -7.13 -3.94
CA ASP A 97 -2.29 -8.44 -3.65
C ASP A 97 -2.85 -9.12 -4.90
N ILE A 98 -3.54 -8.35 -5.76
CA ILE A 98 -4.16 -8.92 -6.96
C ILE A 98 -3.14 -9.03 -8.08
N PHE A 99 -2.46 -7.93 -8.46
CA PHE A 99 -1.62 -7.90 -9.65
C PHE A 99 -0.24 -8.53 -9.43
N ILE A 100 0.43 -8.30 -8.29
CA ILE A 100 1.79 -8.82 -8.04
C ILE A 100 1.72 -10.20 -7.39
N HIS A 101 1.12 -10.32 -6.20
CA HIS A 101 1.05 -11.57 -5.44
C HIS A 101 0.03 -12.58 -5.97
N GLN A 102 -0.85 -12.16 -6.90
CA GLN A 102 -1.82 -13.04 -7.53
C GLN A 102 -2.71 -13.82 -6.53
N ARG A 103 -3.03 -13.21 -5.36
CA ARG A 103 -4.01 -13.77 -4.42
C ARG A 103 -5.35 -14.03 -5.13
N PHE A 104 -5.68 -13.17 -6.10
CA PHE A 104 -6.74 -13.40 -7.08
C PHE A 104 -6.12 -13.47 -8.48
N LYS A 105 -6.57 -14.41 -9.29
CA LYS A 105 -6.00 -14.68 -10.63
C LYS A 105 -6.46 -13.65 -11.67
N LEU A 106 -6.39 -12.35 -11.34
CA LEU A 106 -6.72 -11.24 -12.20
C LEU A 106 -5.44 -10.56 -12.74
N PHE A 107 -5.56 -9.90 -13.88
CA PHE A 107 -4.47 -9.12 -14.51
C PHE A 107 -3.16 -9.89 -14.76
N ARG A 108 -3.18 -11.22 -14.84
CA ARG A 108 -1.97 -12.07 -15.02
C ARG A 108 -1.20 -11.70 -16.28
N ASN A 109 -1.92 -11.36 -17.35
CA ASN A 109 -1.36 -11.05 -18.67
C ASN A 109 -1.02 -9.56 -18.84
N ALA A 110 -1.26 -8.70 -17.84
CA ALA A 110 -0.89 -7.30 -17.94
C ALA A 110 0.63 -7.16 -18.08
N ASN A 111 1.06 -6.63 -19.23
CA ASN A 111 2.47 -6.58 -19.63
C ASN A 111 2.86 -5.23 -20.24
N ASN A 112 2.18 -4.15 -19.85
CA ASN A 112 2.57 -2.80 -20.24
C ASN A 112 3.86 -2.37 -19.52
N TRP A 113 4.43 -1.24 -19.93
CA TRP A 113 5.66 -0.70 -19.37
C TRP A 113 5.61 -0.56 -17.83
N TYR A 114 4.51 0.02 -17.30
CA TYR A 114 4.34 0.24 -15.87
C TYR A 114 4.22 -1.08 -15.11
N ALA A 115 3.39 -2.01 -15.59
CA ALA A 115 3.21 -3.32 -15.00
C ALA A 115 4.54 -4.10 -14.87
N ARG A 116 5.38 -4.04 -15.91
CA ARG A 116 6.72 -4.68 -15.87
C ARG A 116 7.64 -4.04 -14.84
N GLY A 117 7.64 -2.71 -14.76
CA GLY A 117 8.46 -1.95 -13.80
C GLY A 117 8.12 -2.29 -12.36
N ILE A 118 6.83 -2.25 -12.01
CA ILE A 118 6.34 -2.56 -10.66
C ILE A 118 6.64 -4.01 -10.28
N ARG A 119 6.38 -4.98 -11.17
CA ARG A 119 6.71 -6.39 -10.88
C ARG A 119 8.21 -6.59 -10.63
N ARG A 120 9.08 -5.95 -11.43
CA ARG A 120 10.54 -6.02 -11.20
C ARG A 120 10.93 -5.44 -9.85
N ALA A 121 10.41 -4.26 -9.52
CA ALA A 121 10.71 -3.59 -8.27
C ALA A 121 10.31 -4.45 -7.07
N HIS A 122 9.11 -5.02 -7.10
CA HIS A 122 8.61 -5.88 -6.02
C HIS A 122 9.36 -7.22 -5.96
N LYS A 123 9.69 -7.83 -7.11
CA LYS A 123 10.53 -9.04 -7.15
C LYS A 123 11.91 -8.79 -6.55
N MET A 124 12.50 -7.61 -6.77
CA MET A 124 13.79 -7.26 -6.16
C MET A 124 13.65 -7.07 -4.65
N HIS A 125 12.52 -6.53 -4.18
CA HIS A 125 12.21 -6.46 -2.75
C HIS A 125 12.16 -7.86 -2.13
N HIS A 126 11.42 -8.79 -2.71
CA HIS A 126 11.30 -10.18 -2.23
C HIS A 126 12.52 -11.06 -2.50
N LYS A 127 13.53 -10.58 -3.22
CA LYS A 127 14.80 -11.31 -3.38
C LYS A 127 15.55 -11.43 -2.05
N HIS A 128 15.41 -10.45 -1.18
CA HIS A 128 15.93 -10.46 0.17
C HIS A 128 14.83 -10.94 1.13
N LEU A 129 14.91 -12.21 1.50
CA LEU A 129 13.91 -12.86 2.37
C LEU A 129 14.02 -12.43 3.84
N GLY A 130 15.16 -11.82 4.24
CA GLY A 130 15.39 -11.36 5.59
C GLY A 130 14.88 -9.94 5.82
N LYS A 131 14.94 -9.52 7.08
CA LYS A 131 14.61 -8.17 7.54
C LYS A 131 15.48 -7.10 6.88
N ASP A 132 16.76 -7.40 6.71
CA ASP A 132 17.79 -6.45 6.28
C ASP A 132 18.07 -6.54 4.78
N HIS A 133 18.69 -5.49 4.23
CA HIS A 133 19.12 -5.38 2.82
C HIS A 133 17.98 -5.36 1.79
N GLY A 134 16.73 -5.16 2.21
CA GLY A 134 15.59 -4.98 1.28
C GLY A 134 15.80 -3.77 0.37
N GLU A 135 15.42 -3.92 -0.90
CA GLU A 135 15.34 -2.83 -1.87
C GLU A 135 13.87 -2.50 -2.18
N ASN A 136 13.60 -1.25 -2.55
CA ASN A 136 12.30 -0.81 -3.03
C ASN A 136 11.12 -1.10 -2.10
N PHE A 137 10.87 -0.17 -1.21
CA PHE A 137 9.77 -0.22 -0.24
C PHE A 137 8.51 0.54 -0.68
N GLY A 138 8.56 1.28 -1.81
CA GLY A 138 7.41 1.95 -2.41
C GLY A 138 6.52 0.96 -3.19
N MET A 139 5.28 1.33 -3.46
CA MET A 139 4.30 0.47 -4.10
C MET A 139 3.85 0.98 -5.47
N LEU A 140 3.24 2.16 -5.52
CA LEU A 140 2.75 2.72 -6.78
C LEU A 140 3.84 3.52 -7.51
N ILE A 141 4.78 4.08 -6.77
CA ILE A 141 5.91 4.85 -7.29
C ILE A 141 7.20 4.11 -6.95
N VAL A 142 7.87 3.60 -7.98
CA VAL A 142 9.12 2.85 -7.83
C VAL A 142 10.26 3.52 -8.61
N PRO A 143 11.53 3.32 -8.19
CA PRO A 143 12.68 3.91 -8.87
C PRO A 143 12.73 3.62 -10.37
N PHE A 144 13.09 4.62 -11.15
CA PHE A 144 13.09 4.56 -12.62
C PHE A 144 13.98 3.45 -13.18
N LYS A 145 14.99 2.99 -12.42
CA LYS A 145 15.87 1.86 -12.80
C LYS A 145 15.09 0.58 -13.15
N TYR A 146 13.91 0.38 -12.54
CA TYR A 146 13.09 -0.82 -12.79
C TYR A 146 12.28 -0.76 -14.09
N PHE A 147 12.17 0.42 -14.72
CA PHE A 147 11.49 0.60 -16.00
C PHE A 147 12.43 0.47 -17.21
N LYS A 148 13.74 0.51 -16.97
CA LYS A 148 14.73 0.26 -18.03
C LYS A 148 14.74 -1.23 -18.41
N LYS A 149 14.97 -1.51 -19.72
CA LYS A 149 15.14 -2.89 -20.22
C LYS A 149 16.45 -3.49 -19.72
#